data_aa3de152dcc11b3466fb7d306cf718e3
#
_entry.id   aa3de152dcc11b3466fb7d306cf718e3
#
_cell.length_a   1.000
_cell.length_b   1.000
_cell.length_c   1.000
_cell.angle_alpha   90.00
_cell.angle_beta   90.00
_cell.angle_gamma   90.00
#
_symmetry.space_group_name_H-M   'P 1'
#
loop_
_entity.id
_entity.type
_entity.pdbx_description
1 polymer ?
#
loop_
_entity_poly.entity_id
_entity_poly.type
_entity_poly.pdbx_seq_one_letter_code
_entity_poly.pdbx_strand_id
1 'polypeptide(L)'
;QNKIEAEVEKNLMEKQDKYIDEVRLGIIKKQKGPENAKTLKKYDDLKALDSRKLTKNIQAMLRPDSFGEIVGQERAIKSLISKMASPYPQHIILYGPPGVGKTTAARLALEEAKKLSYTIYDKDAKFVEVDGTTLRWDPREITNPLLGSVHDPIYQGSKRDLAEGGIPEPKPGLVTEAHGGVLFIDEIGELDSMLQNKLLKVLEDKRVEFSSSYYDPEDESTPKYIKYLFDKGAPADFVLIGATTKEPSEINPALRSRCTEVYFEPLAANDIENIVVNAASKLEVEIEDGVAETIGRYTIEGRKAINILADAYGYVLHNSEVVDGSKVRIDMKDLLEVISISRMFPYEELDKDVKPEVGHIYGLGVSGYIGSTIEIETS
;
A
#
# COMPACT_ATOMS: atom_id res chain seq x y z
N GLN A 1 -4.77 -46.03 25.70
CA GLN A 1 -5.33 -46.36 24.38
C GLN A 1 -5.37 -45.15 23.44
N ASN A 2 -5.92 -44.02 23.82
CA ASN A 2 -6.03 -42.80 22.95
C ASN A 2 -4.69 -42.23 22.42
N LYS A 3 -3.57 -42.40 23.14
CA LYS A 3 -2.26 -41.95 22.64
C LYS A 3 -1.71 -42.85 21.54
N ILE A 4 -1.98 -44.16 21.64
CA ILE A 4 -1.53 -45.14 20.64
C ILE A 4 -2.36 -45.02 19.37
N GLU A 5 -3.66 -44.76 19.49
CA GLU A 5 -4.57 -44.50 18.35
C GLU A 5 -4.17 -43.22 17.58
N ALA A 6 -3.88 -42.10 18.29
CA ALA A 6 -3.39 -40.87 17.66
C ALA A 6 -2.03 -41.01 16.95
N GLU A 7 -1.14 -41.85 17.50
CA GLU A 7 0.17 -42.13 16.91
C GLU A 7 0.06 -43.04 15.70
N VAL A 8 -0.88 -43.97 15.71
CA VAL A 8 -1.22 -44.83 14.57
C VAL A 8 -1.87 -44.03 13.43
N GLU A 9 -2.80 -43.15 13.75
CA GLU A 9 -3.42 -42.24 12.75
C GLU A 9 -2.38 -41.31 12.10
N LYS A 10 -1.47 -40.73 12.89
CA LYS A 10 -0.39 -39.89 12.39
C LYS A 10 0.55 -40.68 11.45
N ASN A 11 0.94 -41.88 11.86
CA ASN A 11 1.80 -42.74 11.03
C ASN A 11 1.10 -43.24 9.76
N LEU A 12 -0.21 -43.44 9.79
CA LEU A 12 -1.01 -43.79 8.61
C LEU A 12 -1.10 -42.63 7.62
N MET A 13 -1.35 -41.38 8.10
CA MET A 13 -1.32 -40.17 7.28
C MET A 13 0.05 -39.96 6.61
N GLU A 14 1.13 -40.05 7.38
CA GLU A 14 2.49 -39.90 6.84
C GLU A 14 2.85 -40.96 5.78
N LYS A 15 2.35 -42.20 5.93
CA LYS A 15 2.53 -43.23 4.92
C LYS A 15 1.67 -43.05 3.68
N GLN A 16 0.46 -42.52 3.87
CA GLN A 16 -0.46 -42.24 2.78
C GLN A 16 0.05 -41.07 1.93
N ASP A 17 0.56 -40.02 2.55
CA ASP A 17 1.19 -38.89 1.85
C ASP A 17 2.43 -39.33 1.06
N LYS A 18 3.31 -40.13 1.65
CA LYS A 18 4.49 -40.70 0.94
C LYS A 18 4.10 -41.54 -0.27
N TYR A 19 3.06 -42.36 -0.14
CA TYR A 19 2.59 -43.18 -1.24
C TYR A 19 1.98 -42.36 -2.37
N ILE A 20 1.21 -41.35 -2.04
CA ILE A 20 0.64 -40.39 -3.01
C ILE A 20 1.78 -39.69 -3.77
N ASP A 21 2.81 -39.24 -3.07
CA ASP A 21 3.97 -38.61 -3.68
C ASP A 21 4.77 -39.53 -4.57
N GLU A 22 4.94 -40.81 -4.20
CA GLU A 22 5.60 -41.82 -5.04
C GLU A 22 4.81 -42.12 -6.32
N VAL A 23 3.47 -42.20 -6.23
CA VAL A 23 2.60 -42.41 -7.38
C VAL A 23 2.62 -41.18 -8.29
N ARG A 24 2.58 -39.98 -7.72
CA ARG A 24 2.71 -38.71 -8.43
C ARG A 24 4.03 -38.61 -9.20
N LEU A 25 5.14 -38.91 -8.54
CA LEU A 25 6.45 -38.96 -9.17
C LEU A 25 6.54 -40.02 -10.27
N GLY A 26 5.85 -41.17 -10.12
CA GLY A 26 5.76 -42.21 -11.13
C GLY A 26 5.00 -41.79 -12.39
N ILE A 27 3.92 -40.99 -12.21
CA ILE A 27 3.10 -40.46 -13.32
C ILE A 27 3.88 -39.37 -14.07
N ILE A 28 4.57 -38.49 -13.34
CA ILE A 28 5.35 -37.37 -13.91
C ILE A 28 6.56 -37.86 -14.70
N LYS A 29 7.21 -38.94 -14.24
CA LYS A 29 8.30 -39.58 -15.00
C LYS A 29 7.84 -40.17 -16.34
N LYS A 30 6.54 -40.47 -16.50
CA LYS A 30 5.93 -40.96 -17.74
C LYS A 30 5.44 -39.86 -18.67
N GLN A 31 5.20 -38.69 -18.18
CA GLN A 31 4.82 -37.52 -18.98
C GLN A 31 6.06 -36.65 -19.23
N LYS A 32 6.39 -36.41 -20.52
CA LYS A 32 7.40 -35.41 -20.91
C LYS A 32 6.86 -33.99 -20.62
N GLY A 33 6.87 -33.58 -19.37
CA GLY A 33 6.43 -32.27 -18.93
C GLY A 33 7.58 -31.42 -18.37
N PRO A 34 7.40 -30.11 -18.14
CA PRO A 34 8.41 -29.20 -17.58
C PRO A 34 8.77 -29.53 -16.12
N GLU A 35 7.97 -30.39 -15.47
CA GLU A 35 8.12 -30.74 -14.07
C GLU A 35 9.06 -31.92 -13.85
N ASN A 36 9.94 -31.80 -12.86
CA ASN A 36 10.80 -32.87 -12.38
C ASN A 36 10.75 -32.96 -10.84
N ALA A 37 11.30 -34.02 -10.27
CA ALA A 37 11.28 -34.25 -8.81
C ALA A 37 11.86 -33.06 -8.00
N LYS A 38 12.84 -32.33 -8.57
CA LYS A 38 13.44 -31.15 -7.90
C LYS A 38 12.54 -29.93 -7.99
N THR A 39 11.84 -29.71 -9.12
CA THR A 39 10.93 -28.57 -9.28
C THR A 39 9.68 -28.75 -8.42
N LEU A 40 9.17 -29.98 -8.33
CA LEU A 40 8.04 -30.30 -7.44
C LEU A 40 8.39 -30.14 -5.98
N LYS A 41 9.55 -30.64 -5.55
CA LYS A 41 10.00 -30.43 -4.17
C LYS A 41 10.12 -28.94 -3.84
N LYS A 42 10.69 -28.13 -4.75
CA LYS A 42 10.73 -26.66 -4.57
C LYS A 42 9.33 -26.04 -4.48
N TYR A 43 8.38 -26.55 -5.27
CA TYR A 43 7.00 -26.08 -5.23
C TYR A 43 6.32 -26.43 -3.90
N ASP A 44 6.52 -27.66 -3.40
CA ASP A 44 5.99 -28.11 -2.12
C ASP A 44 6.63 -27.34 -0.95
N ASP A 45 7.95 -27.11 -1.01
CA ASP A 45 8.66 -26.26 -0.04
C ASP A 45 8.12 -24.82 -0.04
N LEU A 46 7.84 -24.24 -1.23
CA LEU A 46 7.23 -22.91 -1.36
C LEU A 46 5.81 -22.88 -0.80
N LYS A 47 5.00 -23.90 -1.09
CA LYS A 47 3.66 -24.03 -0.48
C LYS A 47 3.71 -24.15 1.04
N ALA A 48 4.66 -24.92 1.56
CA ALA A 48 4.87 -25.05 3.00
C ALA A 48 5.31 -23.73 3.64
N LEU A 49 6.10 -22.91 2.92
CA LEU A 49 6.46 -21.56 3.34
C LEU A 49 5.25 -20.62 3.29
N ASP A 50 4.45 -20.68 2.24
CA ASP A 50 3.25 -19.84 2.06
C ASP A 50 2.18 -20.13 3.14
N SER A 51 2.11 -21.38 3.61
CA SER A 51 1.23 -21.75 4.74
C SER A 51 1.68 -21.19 6.10
N ARG A 52 2.97 -20.83 6.24
CA ARG A 52 3.53 -20.23 7.46
C ARG A 52 3.27 -18.73 7.48
N LYS A 53 2.06 -18.33 7.84
CA LYS A 53 1.75 -16.90 8.04
C LYS A 53 2.37 -16.44 9.36
N LEU A 54 3.43 -15.64 9.29
CA LEU A 54 4.11 -15.09 10.47
C LEU A 54 3.25 -14.07 11.21
N THR A 55 2.34 -13.37 10.54
CA THR A 55 1.63 -12.26 11.16
C THR A 55 0.25 -12.03 10.61
N LYS A 56 -0.67 -11.73 11.49
CA LYS A 56 -1.74 -10.78 11.24
C LYS A 56 -1.07 -9.40 11.30
N ASN A 57 -0.82 -8.75 10.17
CA ASN A 57 -0.32 -7.38 10.16
C ASN A 57 -1.36 -6.48 10.85
N ILE A 58 -1.02 -5.96 12.03
CA ILE A 58 -1.92 -5.15 12.86
C ILE A 58 -2.43 -3.92 12.10
N GLN A 59 -1.57 -3.28 11.30
CA GLN A 59 -1.94 -2.13 10.48
C GLN A 59 -2.96 -2.50 9.39
N ALA A 60 -2.86 -3.70 8.81
CA ALA A 60 -3.83 -4.18 7.83
C ALA A 60 -5.17 -4.55 8.51
N MET A 61 -5.11 -5.13 9.71
CA MET A 61 -6.30 -5.51 10.49
C MET A 61 -7.06 -4.28 11.01
N LEU A 62 -6.33 -3.21 11.38
CA LEU A 62 -6.92 -1.98 11.92
C LEU A 62 -7.18 -0.91 10.84
N ARG A 63 -6.94 -1.24 9.56
CA ARG A 63 -7.26 -0.33 8.46
C ARG A 63 -8.76 -0.02 8.46
N PRO A 64 -9.16 1.26 8.29
CA PRO A 64 -10.57 1.62 8.16
C PRO A 64 -11.25 0.91 6.98
N ASP A 65 -12.42 0.33 7.23
CA ASP A 65 -13.26 -0.34 6.23
C ASP A 65 -14.41 0.56 5.73
N SER A 66 -14.61 1.69 6.38
CA SER A 66 -15.63 2.68 6.04
C SER A 66 -15.13 4.10 6.24
N PHE A 67 -15.77 5.07 5.56
CA PHE A 67 -15.44 6.49 5.74
C PHE A 67 -15.69 6.99 7.16
N GLY A 68 -16.65 6.42 7.88
CA GLY A 68 -16.93 6.79 9.27
C GLY A 68 -15.80 6.47 10.25
N GLU A 69 -14.87 5.60 9.84
CA GLU A 69 -13.69 5.25 10.63
C GLU A 69 -12.45 6.13 10.30
N ILE A 70 -12.52 6.93 9.23
CA ILE A 70 -11.48 7.89 8.90
C ILE A 70 -11.80 9.19 9.63
N VAL A 71 -11.08 9.46 10.70
CA VAL A 71 -11.33 10.57 11.61
C VAL A 71 -10.67 11.86 11.10
N GLY A 72 -11.32 13.00 11.31
CA GLY A 72 -10.75 14.34 11.08
C GLY A 72 -10.60 14.76 9.62
N GLN A 73 -11.15 14.01 8.64
CA GLN A 73 -10.92 14.24 7.21
C GLN A 73 -12.22 14.44 6.40
N GLU A 74 -13.31 14.86 7.02
CA GLU A 74 -14.64 14.92 6.39
C GLU A 74 -14.65 15.79 5.14
N ARG A 75 -13.93 16.93 5.16
CA ARG A 75 -13.84 17.87 4.01
C ARG A 75 -13.07 17.26 2.85
N ALA A 76 -11.92 16.63 3.15
CA ALA A 76 -11.09 15.97 2.15
C ALA A 76 -11.84 14.78 1.51
N ILE A 77 -12.50 13.96 2.31
CA ILE A 77 -13.31 12.82 1.86
C ILE A 77 -14.46 13.30 0.97
N LYS A 78 -15.21 14.31 1.40
CA LYS A 78 -16.30 14.86 0.61
C LYS A 78 -15.82 15.41 -0.73
N SER A 79 -14.67 16.11 -0.74
CA SER A 79 -14.05 16.62 -1.96
C SER A 79 -13.60 15.48 -2.87
N LEU A 80 -12.95 14.44 -2.33
CA LEU A 80 -12.48 13.28 -3.05
C LEU A 80 -13.64 12.51 -3.71
N ILE A 81 -14.70 12.20 -2.95
CA ILE A 81 -15.88 11.52 -3.45
C ILE A 81 -16.53 12.32 -4.57
N SER A 82 -16.71 13.64 -4.40
CA SER A 82 -17.35 14.48 -5.42
C SER A 82 -16.60 14.51 -6.75
N LYS A 83 -15.26 14.35 -6.73
CA LYS A 83 -14.41 14.32 -7.92
C LYS A 83 -14.37 12.93 -8.57
N MET A 84 -14.44 11.87 -7.78
CA MET A 84 -14.42 10.50 -8.27
C MET A 84 -15.81 10.02 -8.69
N ALA A 85 -16.81 10.23 -7.86
CA ALA A 85 -18.19 9.80 -8.09
C ALA A 85 -18.91 10.75 -9.05
N SER A 86 -18.33 10.99 -10.22
CA SER A 86 -18.84 11.83 -11.29
C SER A 86 -18.90 11.04 -12.60
N PRO A 87 -19.81 11.35 -13.53
CA PRO A 87 -19.75 10.84 -14.89
C PRO A 87 -18.46 11.22 -15.64
N TYR A 88 -17.76 12.24 -15.13
CA TYR A 88 -16.49 12.74 -15.67
C TYR A 88 -15.46 12.82 -14.55
N PRO A 89 -14.93 11.69 -14.06
CA PRO A 89 -13.96 11.68 -12.98
C PRO A 89 -12.67 12.38 -13.38
N GLN A 90 -12.07 13.07 -12.43
CA GLN A 90 -10.86 13.85 -12.64
C GLN A 90 -9.65 13.11 -12.04
N HIS A 91 -8.47 13.35 -12.59
CA HIS A 91 -7.23 12.97 -11.93
C HIS A 91 -7.03 13.82 -10.67
N ILE A 92 -6.48 13.25 -9.61
CA ILE A 92 -6.46 13.87 -8.29
C ILE A 92 -5.05 13.75 -7.69
N ILE A 93 -4.59 14.81 -7.04
CA ILE A 93 -3.43 14.75 -6.13
C ILE A 93 -3.92 15.00 -4.71
N LEU A 94 -3.56 14.08 -3.81
CA LEU A 94 -3.85 14.13 -2.38
C LEU A 94 -2.62 14.67 -1.65
N TYR A 95 -2.71 15.84 -1.08
CA TYR A 95 -1.67 16.45 -0.26
C TYR A 95 -1.96 16.22 1.21
N GLY A 96 -0.93 16.13 2.03
CA GLY A 96 -1.06 16.10 3.48
C GLY A 96 -0.04 15.20 4.17
N PRO A 97 0.04 15.24 5.51
CA PRO A 97 1.01 14.50 6.30
C PRO A 97 0.90 12.98 6.13
N PRO A 98 1.93 12.22 6.52
CA PRO A 98 1.86 10.78 6.53
C PRO A 98 0.84 10.28 7.55
N GLY A 99 0.24 9.11 7.32
CA GLY A 99 -0.64 8.44 8.28
C GLY A 99 -2.02 9.05 8.51
N VAL A 100 -2.45 10.05 7.71
CA VAL A 100 -3.78 10.69 7.83
C VAL A 100 -4.90 10.01 7.03
N GLY A 101 -4.61 8.87 6.40
CA GLY A 101 -5.63 8.06 5.72
C GLY A 101 -5.80 8.30 4.22
N LYS A 102 -4.89 9.01 3.51
CA LYS A 102 -4.96 9.30 2.06
C LYS A 102 -5.25 8.06 1.21
N THR A 103 -4.44 7.01 1.35
CA THR A 103 -4.56 5.76 0.58
C THR A 103 -5.88 5.03 0.88
N THR A 104 -6.27 4.98 2.16
CA THR A 104 -7.53 4.37 2.59
C THR A 104 -8.73 5.12 2.02
N ALA A 105 -8.73 6.45 2.10
CA ALA A 105 -9.79 7.28 1.55
C ALA A 105 -9.94 7.10 0.03
N ALA A 106 -8.82 7.04 -0.72
CA ALA A 106 -8.84 6.83 -2.16
C ALA A 106 -9.45 5.46 -2.54
N ARG A 107 -9.08 4.40 -1.81
CA ARG A 107 -9.63 3.06 -2.01
C ARG A 107 -11.13 3.01 -1.73
N LEU A 108 -11.56 3.54 -0.59
CA LEU A 108 -12.97 3.60 -0.22
C LEU A 108 -13.80 4.46 -1.19
N ALA A 109 -13.20 5.54 -1.73
CA ALA A 109 -13.87 6.40 -2.71
C ALA A 109 -14.17 5.65 -4.02
N LEU A 110 -13.28 4.77 -4.48
CA LEU A 110 -13.56 3.90 -5.62
C LEU A 110 -14.70 2.91 -5.30
N GLU A 111 -14.65 2.27 -4.13
CA GLU A 111 -15.70 1.32 -3.73
C GLU A 111 -17.09 1.99 -3.62
N GLU A 112 -17.16 3.22 -3.15
CA GLU A 112 -18.41 4.00 -3.17
C GLU A 112 -18.82 4.38 -4.60
N ALA A 113 -17.85 4.82 -5.43
CA ALA A 113 -18.14 5.18 -6.82
C ALA A 113 -18.71 4.00 -7.62
N LYS A 114 -18.24 2.78 -7.39
CA LYS A 114 -18.76 1.56 -8.04
C LYS A 114 -20.23 1.26 -7.71
N LYS A 115 -20.74 1.74 -6.57
CA LYS A 115 -22.13 1.53 -6.16
C LYS A 115 -23.11 2.46 -6.88
N LEU A 116 -22.60 3.55 -7.46
CA LEU A 116 -23.42 4.60 -8.08
C LEU A 116 -23.63 4.33 -9.57
N SER A 117 -24.89 4.33 -10.00
CA SER A 117 -25.26 3.97 -11.38
C SER A 117 -24.85 5.00 -12.46
N TYR A 118 -24.50 6.22 -12.05
CA TYR A 118 -24.11 7.30 -12.95
C TYR A 118 -22.60 7.47 -13.12
N THR A 119 -21.79 6.67 -12.43
CA THR A 119 -20.33 6.68 -12.57
C THR A 119 -19.88 5.79 -13.72
N ILE A 120 -18.65 5.99 -14.18
CA ILE A 120 -18.06 5.21 -15.27
C ILE A 120 -17.41 3.91 -14.80
N TYR A 121 -17.33 3.69 -13.49
CA TYR A 121 -16.64 2.52 -12.94
C TYR A 121 -17.53 1.29 -12.97
N ASP A 122 -17.03 0.24 -13.61
CA ASP A 122 -17.64 -1.07 -13.50
C ASP A 122 -17.40 -1.69 -12.12
N LYS A 123 -18.19 -2.73 -11.77
CA LYS A 123 -18.04 -3.47 -10.52
C LYS A 123 -16.65 -4.08 -10.36
N ASP A 124 -16.01 -4.44 -11.47
CA ASP A 124 -14.69 -5.05 -11.54
C ASP A 124 -13.55 -4.02 -11.67
N ALA A 125 -13.86 -2.71 -11.62
CA ALA A 125 -12.87 -1.66 -11.69
C ALA A 125 -11.78 -1.87 -10.62
N LYS A 126 -10.52 -1.92 -11.05
CA LYS A 126 -9.39 -2.22 -10.17
C LYS A 126 -8.85 -0.97 -9.49
N PHE A 127 -8.38 -1.14 -8.26
CA PHE A 127 -7.53 -0.19 -7.57
C PHE A 127 -6.11 -0.71 -7.60
N VAL A 128 -5.29 -0.19 -8.52
CA VAL A 128 -3.88 -0.58 -8.66
C VAL A 128 -3.03 0.41 -7.87
N GLU A 129 -2.35 -0.10 -6.83
CA GLU A 129 -1.53 0.70 -5.91
C GLU A 129 -0.05 0.46 -6.18
N VAL A 130 0.72 1.54 -6.25
CA VAL A 130 2.17 1.50 -6.41
C VAL A 130 2.82 2.63 -5.63
N ASP A 131 4.03 2.38 -5.14
CA ASP A 131 4.86 3.36 -4.44
C ASP A 131 5.82 4.03 -5.45
N GLY A 132 5.71 5.35 -5.59
CA GLY A 132 6.52 6.17 -6.48
C GLY A 132 8.02 6.11 -6.14
N THR A 133 8.38 5.88 -4.88
CA THR A 133 9.79 5.76 -4.45
C THR A 133 10.46 4.50 -5.00
N THR A 134 9.69 3.45 -5.28
CA THR A 134 10.19 2.17 -5.78
C THR A 134 10.31 2.11 -7.29
N LEU A 135 9.62 3.02 -7.99
CA LEU A 135 9.64 3.10 -9.44
C LEU A 135 10.89 3.85 -9.92
N ARG A 136 11.75 3.15 -10.65
CA ARG A 136 12.95 3.72 -11.24
C ARG A 136 12.85 3.68 -12.76
N TRP A 137 13.35 4.72 -13.40
CA TRP A 137 13.55 4.75 -14.84
C TRP A 137 14.80 3.94 -15.19
N ASP A 138 14.65 2.90 -16.02
CA ASP A 138 15.78 2.20 -16.65
C ASP A 138 15.92 2.68 -18.10
N PRO A 139 17.06 3.34 -18.47
CA PRO A 139 17.30 3.78 -19.85
C PRO A 139 17.28 2.64 -20.87
N ARG A 140 17.52 1.40 -20.43
CA ARG A 140 17.49 0.21 -21.29
C ARG A 140 16.08 -0.29 -21.57
N GLU A 141 15.06 0.24 -20.89
CA GLU A 141 13.64 -0.14 -20.98
C GLU A 141 13.34 -1.65 -20.80
N ILE A 142 14.31 -2.41 -20.27
CA ILE A 142 14.22 -3.87 -20.13
C ILE A 142 13.08 -4.24 -19.15
N THR A 143 12.89 -3.40 -18.12
CA THR A 143 11.81 -3.60 -17.15
C THR A 143 11.24 -2.26 -16.70
N ASN A 144 10.03 -1.96 -17.09
CA ASN A 144 9.28 -0.81 -16.59
C ASN A 144 7.97 -1.29 -16.00
N PRO A 145 7.88 -1.48 -14.67
CA PRO A 145 6.67 -1.99 -14.03
C PRO A 145 5.46 -1.10 -14.28
N LEU A 146 5.66 0.22 -14.34
CA LEU A 146 4.54 1.17 -14.49
C LEU A 146 3.93 1.11 -15.89
N LEU A 147 4.75 1.27 -16.93
CA LEU A 147 4.28 1.40 -18.30
C LEU A 147 4.28 0.07 -19.05
N GLY A 148 5.10 -0.86 -18.61
CA GLY A 148 5.39 -2.10 -19.32
C GLY A 148 6.72 -2.05 -20.05
N SER A 149 7.07 -3.13 -20.71
CA SER A 149 8.35 -3.31 -21.38
C SER A 149 8.21 -4.15 -22.64
N VAL A 150 9.20 -4.06 -23.54
CA VAL A 150 9.32 -4.98 -24.66
C VAL A 150 10.49 -5.92 -24.39
N HIS A 151 10.22 -7.21 -24.44
CA HIS A 151 11.26 -8.23 -24.34
C HIS A 151 11.70 -8.63 -25.74
N ASP A 152 12.79 -8.05 -26.20
CA ASP A 152 13.40 -8.40 -27.46
C ASP A 152 13.95 -9.83 -27.44
N PRO A 153 14.07 -10.51 -28.59
CA PRO A 153 14.51 -11.90 -28.68
C PRO A 153 15.84 -12.18 -27.99
N ILE A 154 16.76 -11.22 -28.03
CA ILE A 154 18.08 -11.32 -27.38
C ILE A 154 17.98 -11.53 -25.88
N TYR A 155 16.93 -11.01 -25.22
CA TYR A 155 16.72 -11.07 -23.78
C TYR A 155 15.79 -12.21 -23.35
N GLN A 156 15.08 -12.85 -24.27
CA GLN A 156 14.09 -13.89 -23.96
C GLN A 156 14.75 -15.24 -23.59
N GLY A 157 15.98 -15.47 -24.01
CA GLY A 157 16.70 -16.74 -23.80
C GLY A 157 16.21 -17.87 -24.71
N SER A 158 17.07 -18.85 -24.96
CA SER A 158 16.90 -19.90 -25.97
C SER A 158 15.79 -20.95 -25.71
N LYS A 159 14.91 -20.73 -24.73
CA LYS A 159 13.86 -21.69 -24.34
C LYS A 159 12.42 -21.22 -24.56
N ARG A 160 12.21 -20.08 -25.16
CA ARG A 160 10.87 -19.58 -25.48
C ARG A 160 10.61 -19.66 -26.96
N ASP A 161 9.45 -20.18 -27.33
CA ASP A 161 9.06 -20.38 -28.73
C ASP A 161 9.13 -19.08 -29.56
N LEU A 162 8.79 -17.94 -28.93
CA LEU A 162 8.86 -16.62 -29.58
C LEU A 162 10.31 -16.15 -29.79
N ALA A 163 11.24 -16.51 -28.88
CA ALA A 163 12.66 -16.16 -29.05
C ALA A 163 13.31 -16.92 -30.20
N GLU A 164 12.93 -18.18 -30.41
CA GLU A 164 13.38 -18.97 -31.56
C GLU A 164 12.83 -18.39 -32.88
N GLY A 165 11.60 -17.82 -32.84
CA GLY A 165 11.00 -17.12 -33.97
C GLY A 165 11.54 -15.71 -34.18
N GLY A 166 12.38 -15.17 -33.30
CA GLY A 166 12.87 -13.79 -33.37
C GLY A 166 11.81 -12.70 -33.12
N ILE A 167 10.70 -13.05 -32.47
CA ILE A 167 9.55 -12.16 -32.27
C ILE A 167 9.68 -11.42 -30.92
N PRO A 168 9.64 -10.07 -30.90
CA PRO A 168 9.63 -9.29 -29.66
C PRO A 168 8.28 -9.44 -28.93
N GLU A 169 8.31 -9.58 -27.61
CA GLU A 169 7.11 -9.74 -26.77
C GLU A 169 6.84 -8.50 -25.91
N PRO A 170 5.82 -7.69 -26.21
CA PRO A 170 5.39 -6.59 -25.35
C PRO A 170 4.70 -7.11 -24.10
N LYS A 171 5.07 -6.57 -22.94
CA LYS A 171 4.44 -6.83 -21.64
C LYS A 171 3.81 -5.55 -21.12
N PRO A 172 2.48 -5.47 -21.05
CA PRO A 172 1.78 -4.35 -20.45
C PRO A 172 2.14 -4.17 -18.97
N GLY A 173 2.16 -2.90 -18.52
CA GLY A 173 2.46 -2.54 -17.14
C GLY A 173 1.23 -2.22 -16.29
N LEU A 174 1.47 -1.65 -15.10
CA LEU A 174 0.44 -1.31 -14.11
C LEU A 174 -0.61 -0.32 -14.64
N VAL A 175 -0.23 0.60 -15.54
CA VAL A 175 -1.19 1.53 -16.18
C VAL A 175 -2.24 0.80 -17.01
N THR A 176 -1.87 -0.31 -17.66
CA THR A 176 -2.82 -1.16 -18.39
C THR A 176 -3.64 -2.02 -17.43
N GLU A 177 -3.06 -2.47 -16.34
CA GLU A 177 -3.81 -3.18 -15.29
C GLU A 177 -4.88 -2.30 -14.65
N ALA A 178 -4.61 -1.00 -14.51
CA ALA A 178 -5.53 -0.01 -13.97
C ALA A 178 -6.61 0.44 -14.96
N HIS A 179 -6.59 -0.04 -16.21
CA HIS A 179 -7.58 0.33 -17.22
C HIS A 179 -9.02 0.14 -16.74
N GLY A 180 -9.86 1.15 -16.92
CA GLY A 180 -11.25 1.17 -16.43
C GLY A 180 -11.39 1.38 -14.91
N GLY A 181 -10.28 1.62 -14.20
CA GLY A 181 -10.26 1.78 -12.74
C GLY A 181 -9.40 2.95 -12.29
N VAL A 182 -8.68 2.74 -11.18
CA VAL A 182 -7.82 3.74 -10.54
C VAL A 182 -6.38 3.24 -10.47
N LEU A 183 -5.45 4.10 -10.91
CA LEU A 183 -4.04 3.98 -10.61
C LEU A 183 -3.72 4.90 -9.43
N PHE A 184 -3.38 4.32 -8.29
CA PHE A 184 -2.95 5.05 -7.10
C PHE A 184 -1.43 5.01 -7.00
N ILE A 185 -0.79 6.17 -6.98
CA ILE A 185 0.66 6.31 -6.79
C ILE A 185 0.90 6.99 -5.45
N ASP A 186 1.39 6.21 -4.48
CA ASP A 186 1.85 6.79 -3.22
C ASP A 186 3.20 7.49 -3.43
N GLU A 187 3.42 8.59 -2.75
CA GLU A 187 4.57 9.48 -2.91
C GLU A 187 4.85 9.83 -4.39
N ILE A 188 3.81 10.28 -5.11
CA ILE A 188 3.91 10.65 -6.54
C ILE A 188 4.96 11.73 -6.81
N GLY A 189 5.26 12.57 -5.82
CA GLY A 189 6.30 13.58 -5.88
C GLY A 189 7.72 13.03 -5.92
N GLU A 190 7.92 11.74 -5.55
CA GLU A 190 9.20 11.03 -5.62
C GLU A 190 9.40 10.28 -6.94
N LEU A 191 8.37 10.22 -7.77
CA LEU A 191 8.46 9.55 -9.07
C LEU A 191 9.50 10.23 -9.96
N ASP A 192 10.34 9.42 -10.60
CA ASP A 192 11.34 9.92 -11.54
C ASP A 192 10.74 10.82 -12.63
N SER A 193 11.41 11.93 -12.96
CA SER A 193 10.90 12.95 -13.89
C SER A 193 10.60 12.39 -15.30
N MET A 194 11.38 11.42 -15.76
CA MET A 194 11.15 10.76 -17.05
C MET A 194 9.89 9.91 -17.02
N LEU A 195 9.66 9.20 -15.89
CA LEU A 195 8.43 8.44 -15.70
C LEU A 195 7.21 9.37 -15.57
N GLN A 196 7.34 10.51 -14.89
CA GLN A 196 6.27 11.51 -14.84
C GLN A 196 5.90 11.99 -16.25
N ASN A 197 6.87 12.33 -17.10
CA ASN A 197 6.61 12.77 -18.47
C ASN A 197 5.94 11.68 -19.33
N LYS A 198 6.40 10.44 -19.20
CA LYS A 198 5.75 9.32 -19.90
C LYS A 198 4.33 9.05 -19.38
N LEU A 199 4.12 9.16 -18.07
CA LEU A 199 2.79 9.04 -17.47
C LEU A 199 1.84 10.11 -18.00
N LEU A 200 2.32 11.38 -18.11
CA LEU A 200 1.54 12.46 -18.71
C LEU A 200 1.09 12.15 -20.14
N LYS A 201 1.98 11.56 -20.96
CA LYS A 201 1.61 11.11 -22.31
C LYS A 201 0.51 10.04 -22.25
N VAL A 202 0.62 9.07 -21.36
CA VAL A 202 -0.40 8.01 -21.21
C VAL A 202 -1.76 8.57 -20.78
N LEU A 203 -1.77 9.58 -19.89
CA LEU A 203 -3.02 10.25 -19.47
C LEU A 203 -3.72 10.98 -20.62
N GLU A 204 -2.96 11.51 -21.60
CA GLU A 204 -3.50 12.16 -22.78
C GLU A 204 -3.98 11.15 -23.84
N ASP A 205 -3.12 10.19 -24.19
CA ASP A 205 -3.35 9.24 -25.28
C ASP A 205 -4.25 8.07 -24.84
N LYS A 206 -4.38 7.83 -23.52
CA LYS A 206 -5.11 6.71 -22.92
C LYS A 206 -4.61 5.34 -23.40
N ARG A 207 -3.36 5.29 -23.82
CA ARG A 207 -2.66 4.13 -24.34
C ARG A 207 -1.16 4.20 -24.05
N VAL A 208 -0.55 3.01 -23.98
CA VAL A 208 0.91 2.86 -23.96
C VAL A 208 1.37 2.33 -25.31
N GLU A 209 2.24 3.07 -25.98
CA GLU A 209 2.88 2.64 -27.23
C GLU A 209 4.10 1.78 -26.93
N PHE A 210 4.24 0.70 -27.68
CA PHE A 210 5.44 -0.14 -27.66
C PHE A 210 6.19 0.02 -28.97
N SER A 211 7.51 -0.06 -28.90
CA SER A 211 8.38 -0.03 -30.07
C SER A 211 9.53 -1.02 -29.90
N SER A 212 9.86 -1.72 -30.96
CA SER A 212 11.04 -2.58 -31.03
C SER A 212 11.60 -2.55 -32.46
N SER A 213 12.91 -2.53 -32.58
CA SER A 213 13.59 -2.65 -33.87
C SER A 213 13.49 -4.05 -34.45
N TYR A 214 13.07 -5.03 -33.68
CA TYR A 214 12.87 -6.43 -34.11
C TYR A 214 11.43 -6.73 -34.54
N TYR A 215 10.52 -5.78 -34.43
CA TYR A 215 9.14 -5.97 -34.87
C TYR A 215 8.99 -5.76 -36.38
N ASP A 216 8.50 -6.78 -37.07
CA ASP A 216 8.13 -6.71 -38.46
C ASP A 216 6.59 -6.86 -38.61
N PRO A 217 5.88 -5.82 -39.07
CA PRO A 217 4.42 -5.87 -39.28
C PRO A 217 3.99 -6.89 -40.32
N GLU A 218 4.85 -7.17 -41.33
CA GLU A 218 4.56 -8.08 -42.45
C GLU A 218 4.80 -9.55 -42.09
N ASP A 219 5.47 -9.82 -40.97
CA ASP A 219 5.71 -11.20 -40.53
C ASP A 219 4.42 -11.92 -40.17
N GLU A 220 4.02 -12.92 -40.98
CA GLU A 220 2.82 -13.73 -40.77
C GLU A 220 2.90 -14.63 -39.53
N SER A 221 4.11 -14.94 -39.04
CA SER A 221 4.33 -15.77 -37.86
C SER A 221 4.03 -15.03 -36.55
N THR A 222 3.98 -13.68 -36.58
CA THR A 222 3.71 -12.85 -35.41
C THR A 222 2.26 -12.99 -34.94
N PRO A 223 2.01 -13.38 -33.66
CA PRO A 223 0.67 -13.52 -33.09
C PRO A 223 -0.14 -12.21 -33.15
N LYS A 224 -1.44 -12.32 -33.38
CA LYS A 224 -2.35 -11.16 -33.54
C LYS A 224 -2.33 -10.20 -32.35
N TYR A 225 -2.18 -10.71 -31.11
CA TYR A 225 -2.13 -9.86 -29.93
C TYR A 225 -0.85 -8.99 -29.88
N ILE A 226 0.28 -9.51 -30.37
CA ILE A 226 1.54 -8.79 -30.48
C ILE A 226 1.41 -7.68 -31.53
N LYS A 227 0.88 -8.01 -32.73
CA LYS A 227 0.58 -7.00 -33.78
C LYS A 227 -0.32 -5.89 -33.22
N TYR A 228 -1.39 -6.27 -32.50
CA TYR A 228 -2.28 -5.29 -31.88
C TYR A 228 -1.56 -4.35 -30.90
N LEU A 229 -0.67 -4.88 -30.06
CA LEU A 229 0.06 -4.09 -29.07
C LEU A 229 1.08 -3.14 -29.72
N PHE A 230 1.75 -3.55 -30.78
CA PHE A 230 2.66 -2.66 -31.52
C PHE A 230 1.90 -1.63 -32.37
N ASP A 231 0.82 -2.03 -33.02
CA ASP A 231 0.09 -1.15 -33.96
C ASP A 231 -0.80 -0.14 -33.23
N LYS A 232 -1.44 -0.55 -32.14
CA LYS A 232 -2.42 0.27 -31.41
C LYS A 232 -2.03 0.63 -29.98
N GLY A 233 -0.99 0.01 -29.45
CA GLY A 233 -0.61 0.15 -28.05
C GLY A 233 -1.54 -0.58 -27.08
N ALA A 234 -1.11 -0.70 -25.82
CA ALA A 234 -1.94 -1.24 -24.75
C ALA A 234 -2.92 -0.20 -24.20
N PRO A 235 -4.19 -0.56 -23.94
CA PRO A 235 -5.17 0.36 -23.39
C PRO A 235 -4.79 0.76 -21.94
N ALA A 236 -4.92 2.05 -21.63
CA ALA A 236 -4.55 2.63 -20.34
C ALA A 236 -5.44 3.87 -20.01
N ASP A 237 -6.75 3.69 -20.10
CA ASP A 237 -7.72 4.71 -19.68
C ASP A 237 -8.10 4.48 -18.21
N PHE A 238 -7.59 5.28 -17.30
CA PHE A 238 -7.75 5.15 -15.85
C PHE A 238 -7.81 6.53 -15.18
N VAL A 239 -8.29 6.57 -13.94
CA VAL A 239 -8.19 7.76 -13.10
C VAL A 239 -6.90 7.68 -12.30
N LEU A 240 -6.04 8.69 -12.44
CA LEU A 240 -4.84 8.82 -11.61
C LEU A 240 -5.19 9.46 -10.27
N ILE A 241 -4.78 8.82 -9.18
CA ILE A 241 -4.76 9.42 -7.85
C ILE A 241 -3.32 9.35 -7.33
N GLY A 242 -2.68 10.50 -7.20
CA GLY A 242 -1.37 10.62 -6.57
C GLY A 242 -1.52 11.05 -5.13
N ALA A 243 -0.79 10.43 -4.21
CA ALA A 243 -0.64 10.93 -2.85
C ALA A 243 0.78 11.45 -2.64
N THR A 244 0.94 12.47 -1.83
CA THR A 244 2.27 13.03 -1.52
C THR A 244 2.26 13.74 -0.17
N THR A 245 3.44 13.77 0.44
CA THR A 245 3.75 14.58 1.61
C THR A 245 4.44 15.90 1.24
N LYS A 246 4.80 16.08 -0.03
CA LYS A 246 5.45 17.30 -0.54
C LYS A 246 4.46 18.45 -0.69
N GLU A 247 5.01 19.66 -0.62
CA GLU A 247 4.25 20.88 -0.93
C GLU A 247 3.91 20.97 -2.42
N PRO A 248 2.78 21.62 -2.78
CA PRO A 248 2.38 21.78 -4.18
C PRO A 248 3.47 22.40 -5.08
N SER A 249 4.32 23.26 -4.53
CA SER A 249 5.43 23.90 -5.23
C SER A 249 6.53 22.92 -5.68
N GLU A 250 6.64 21.78 -5.02
CA GLU A 250 7.65 20.75 -5.29
C GLU A 250 7.18 19.71 -6.32
N ILE A 251 5.90 19.71 -6.67
CA ILE A 251 5.31 18.80 -7.64
C ILE A 251 5.41 19.39 -9.06
N ASN A 252 5.72 18.52 -10.02
CA ASN A 252 5.80 18.90 -11.43
C ASN A 252 4.58 19.69 -11.90
N PRO A 253 4.73 20.93 -12.36
CA PRO A 253 3.61 21.79 -12.78
C PRO A 253 2.76 21.16 -13.89
N ALA A 254 3.34 20.38 -14.80
CA ALA A 254 2.60 19.71 -15.86
C ALA A 254 1.66 18.61 -15.32
N LEU A 255 2.08 17.92 -14.27
CA LEU A 255 1.23 16.93 -13.58
C LEU A 255 0.10 17.64 -12.82
N ARG A 256 0.44 18.71 -12.06
CA ARG A 256 -0.54 19.50 -11.30
C ARG A 256 -1.63 20.09 -12.19
N SER A 257 -1.26 20.60 -13.35
CA SER A 257 -2.23 21.24 -14.28
C SER A 257 -3.29 20.26 -14.81
N ARG A 258 -3.04 18.95 -14.76
CA ARG A 258 -3.95 17.89 -15.21
C ARG A 258 -4.74 17.25 -14.06
N CYS A 259 -4.39 17.57 -12.84
CA CYS A 259 -5.01 17.00 -11.65
C CYS A 259 -5.73 18.05 -10.85
N THR A 260 -6.77 17.65 -10.13
CA THR A 260 -7.38 18.46 -9.08
C THR A 260 -6.75 18.14 -7.74
N GLU A 261 -6.70 19.11 -6.87
CA GLU A 261 -6.05 19.00 -5.57
C GLU A 261 -7.06 18.73 -4.46
N VAL A 262 -6.69 17.84 -3.53
CA VAL A 262 -7.43 17.55 -2.29
C VAL A 262 -6.43 17.56 -1.14
N TYR A 263 -6.73 18.31 -0.10
CA TYR A 263 -5.86 18.52 1.05
C TYR A 263 -6.38 17.74 2.25
N PHE A 264 -5.54 16.88 2.80
CA PHE A 264 -5.74 16.19 4.06
C PHE A 264 -5.05 16.99 5.16
N GLU A 265 -5.79 17.32 6.20
CA GLU A 265 -5.29 18.10 7.33
C GLU A 265 -4.47 17.21 8.29
N PRO A 266 -3.52 17.80 9.04
CA PRO A 266 -2.93 17.14 10.19
C PRO A 266 -4.01 16.73 11.19
N LEU A 267 -3.85 15.58 11.82
CA LEU A 267 -4.79 15.11 12.83
C LEU A 267 -4.63 15.88 14.13
N ALA A 268 -5.74 16.32 14.70
CA ALA A 268 -5.77 16.92 16.03
C ALA A 268 -5.62 15.83 17.12
N ALA A 269 -5.28 16.23 18.34
CA ALA A 269 -5.17 15.30 19.46
C ALA A 269 -6.44 14.48 19.69
N ASN A 270 -7.62 15.10 19.60
CA ASN A 270 -8.91 14.40 19.70
C ASN A 270 -9.14 13.40 18.56
N ASP A 271 -8.60 13.65 17.36
CA ASP A 271 -8.70 12.72 16.24
C ASP A 271 -7.86 11.47 16.51
N ILE A 272 -6.65 11.66 17.05
CA ILE A 272 -5.76 10.56 17.47
C ILE A 272 -6.43 9.74 18.58
N GLU A 273 -7.02 10.39 19.59
CA GLU A 273 -7.76 9.71 20.64
C GLU A 273 -8.86 8.81 20.06
N ASN A 274 -9.68 9.32 19.17
CA ASN A 274 -10.73 8.56 18.50
C ASN A 274 -10.18 7.38 17.69
N ILE A 275 -9.04 7.56 17.01
CA ILE A 275 -8.37 6.48 16.26
C ILE A 275 -7.91 5.37 17.21
N VAL A 276 -7.31 5.75 18.36
CA VAL A 276 -6.83 4.79 19.37
C VAL A 276 -7.99 4.03 19.99
N VAL A 277 -9.10 4.69 20.36
CA VAL A 277 -10.30 4.04 20.91
C VAL A 277 -10.90 3.07 19.91
N ASN A 278 -11.03 3.46 18.63
CA ASN A 278 -11.52 2.59 17.57
C ASN A 278 -10.60 1.37 17.36
N ALA A 279 -9.28 1.59 17.39
CA ALA A 279 -8.29 0.53 17.25
C ALA A 279 -8.33 -0.44 18.44
N ALA A 280 -8.44 0.05 19.67
CA ALA A 280 -8.58 -0.78 20.89
C ALA A 280 -9.84 -1.64 20.83
N SER A 281 -10.96 -1.07 20.37
CA SER A 281 -12.22 -1.81 20.18
C SER A 281 -12.07 -2.93 19.15
N LYS A 282 -11.42 -2.69 18.00
CA LYS A 282 -11.15 -3.71 16.96
C LYS A 282 -10.19 -4.82 17.46
N LEU A 283 -9.27 -4.47 18.37
CA LEU A 283 -8.35 -5.42 19.01
C LEU A 283 -8.98 -6.19 20.18
N GLU A 284 -10.20 -5.83 20.58
CA GLU A 284 -10.85 -6.36 21.79
C GLU A 284 -10.03 -6.11 23.07
N VAL A 285 -9.32 -4.98 23.13
CA VAL A 285 -8.46 -4.56 24.25
C VAL A 285 -9.17 -3.46 25.05
N GLU A 286 -9.15 -3.58 26.37
CA GLU A 286 -9.59 -2.51 27.28
C GLU A 286 -8.43 -1.54 27.54
N ILE A 287 -8.69 -0.26 27.42
CA ILE A 287 -7.73 0.80 27.74
C ILE A 287 -8.25 1.62 28.92
N GLU A 288 -7.35 2.00 29.82
CA GLU A 288 -7.65 2.88 30.95
C GLU A 288 -7.99 4.30 30.45
N ASP A 289 -8.83 5.02 31.19
CA ASP A 289 -9.15 6.41 30.90
C ASP A 289 -7.88 7.26 30.87
N GLY A 290 -7.73 8.10 29.84
CA GLY A 290 -6.54 8.94 29.62
C GLY A 290 -5.44 8.28 28.79
N VAL A 291 -5.43 6.97 28.54
CA VAL A 291 -4.43 6.28 27.70
C VAL A 291 -4.49 6.83 26.27
N ALA A 292 -5.69 6.90 25.67
CA ALA A 292 -5.87 7.40 24.31
C ALA A 292 -5.49 8.87 24.18
N GLU A 293 -5.89 9.73 25.15
CA GLU A 293 -5.50 11.13 25.22
C GLU A 293 -3.98 11.28 25.32
N THR A 294 -3.34 10.47 26.17
CA THR A 294 -1.87 10.49 26.33
C THR A 294 -1.18 10.14 25.03
N ILE A 295 -1.62 9.11 24.29
CA ILE A 295 -1.06 8.78 22.96
C ILE A 295 -1.18 9.99 22.01
N GLY A 296 -2.30 10.72 22.05
CA GLY A 296 -2.51 11.94 21.26
C GLY A 296 -1.52 13.06 21.52
N ARG A 297 -0.87 13.07 22.71
CA ARG A 297 0.20 14.04 23.04
C ARG A 297 1.56 13.66 22.43
N TYR A 298 1.74 12.41 22.02
CA TYR A 298 3.03 11.90 21.51
C TYR A 298 3.06 11.72 19.99
N THR A 299 1.93 11.88 19.28
CA THR A 299 1.90 11.78 17.82
C THR A 299 0.72 12.51 17.20
N ILE A 300 0.93 13.01 16.00
CA ILE A 300 -0.10 13.57 15.10
C ILE A 300 -0.41 12.61 13.92
N GLU A 301 0.21 11.43 13.92
CA GLU A 301 0.09 10.45 12.85
C GLU A 301 -0.75 9.26 13.33
N GLY A 302 -1.88 8.98 12.70
CA GLY A 302 -2.76 7.86 13.05
C GLY A 302 -2.05 6.50 13.00
N ARG A 303 -1.15 6.29 12.02
CA ARG A 303 -0.35 5.06 11.93
C ARG A 303 0.59 4.86 13.12
N LYS A 304 1.22 5.94 13.56
CA LYS A 304 2.13 5.92 14.71
C LYS A 304 1.35 5.71 16.02
N ALA A 305 0.16 6.31 16.14
CA ALA A 305 -0.72 6.08 17.28
C ALA A 305 -1.14 4.60 17.41
N ILE A 306 -1.49 3.96 16.30
CA ILE A 306 -1.79 2.53 16.24
C ILE A 306 -0.58 1.69 16.65
N ASN A 307 0.62 2.06 16.22
CA ASN A 307 1.84 1.34 16.61
C ASN A 307 2.11 1.47 18.12
N ILE A 308 1.95 2.65 18.71
CA ILE A 308 2.11 2.86 20.16
C ILE A 308 1.12 1.95 20.92
N LEU A 309 -0.14 1.91 20.51
CA LEU A 309 -1.15 1.02 21.11
C LEU A 309 -0.75 -0.46 20.97
N ALA A 310 -0.25 -0.85 19.79
CA ALA A 310 0.18 -2.23 19.52
C ALA A 310 1.40 -2.62 20.37
N ASP A 311 2.35 -1.71 20.55
CA ASP A 311 3.53 -1.92 21.40
C ASP A 311 3.12 -2.05 22.87
N ALA A 312 2.17 -1.23 23.34
CA ALA A 312 1.62 -1.33 24.69
C ALA A 312 0.88 -2.67 24.88
N TYR A 313 0.09 -3.10 23.90
CA TYR A 313 -0.56 -4.40 23.92
C TYR A 313 0.46 -5.55 24.01
N GLY A 314 1.51 -5.51 23.18
CA GLY A 314 2.60 -6.50 23.21
C GLY A 314 3.35 -6.51 24.53
N TYR A 315 3.58 -5.33 25.12
CA TYR A 315 4.24 -5.19 26.42
C TYR A 315 3.42 -5.84 27.55
N VAL A 316 2.11 -5.58 27.61
CA VAL A 316 1.20 -6.18 28.58
C VAL A 316 1.15 -7.69 28.42
N LEU A 317 1.04 -8.21 27.19
CA LEU A 317 1.04 -9.65 26.93
C LEU A 317 2.32 -10.35 27.37
N HIS A 318 3.47 -9.66 27.27
CA HIS A 318 4.76 -10.24 27.67
C HIS A 318 4.94 -10.25 29.20
N ASN A 319 4.49 -9.20 29.89
CA ASN A 319 4.74 -9.00 31.31
C ASN A 319 3.61 -9.51 32.24
N SER A 320 2.42 -9.73 31.70
CA SER A 320 1.30 -10.28 32.45
C SER A 320 1.19 -11.77 32.18
N GLU A 321 0.97 -12.58 33.24
CA GLU A 321 0.48 -13.95 33.08
C GLU A 321 -0.97 -13.87 32.60
N VAL A 322 -1.17 -13.57 31.29
CA VAL A 322 -2.51 -13.53 30.69
C VAL A 322 -3.07 -14.93 30.71
N VAL A 323 -4.03 -15.17 31.59
CA VAL A 323 -4.81 -16.42 31.62
C VAL A 323 -5.62 -16.49 30.33
N ASP A 324 -5.50 -17.60 29.63
CA ASP A 324 -6.18 -17.87 28.34
C ASP A 324 -7.70 -17.53 28.46
N GLY A 325 -8.17 -16.54 27.67
CA GLY A 325 -9.56 -16.08 27.67
C GLY A 325 -9.86 -14.81 28.48
N SER A 326 -8.87 -14.18 29.15
CA SER A 326 -9.07 -12.87 29.77
C SER A 326 -8.85 -11.74 28.77
N LYS A 327 -9.69 -10.69 28.82
CA LYS A 327 -9.46 -9.47 28.05
C LYS A 327 -8.20 -8.78 28.54
N VAL A 328 -7.34 -8.39 27.62
CA VAL A 328 -6.14 -7.62 27.94
C VAL A 328 -6.54 -6.18 28.25
N ARG A 329 -6.04 -5.64 29.34
CA ARG A 329 -6.22 -4.25 29.73
C ARG A 329 -4.86 -3.54 29.71
N ILE A 330 -4.83 -2.38 29.08
CA ILE A 330 -3.65 -1.50 29.01
C ILE A 330 -3.87 -0.35 30.02
N ASP A 331 -3.03 -0.32 31.04
CA ASP A 331 -3.07 0.72 32.06
C ASP A 331 -2.10 1.88 31.68
N MET A 332 -2.30 3.05 32.28
CA MET A 332 -1.45 4.22 32.05
C MET A 332 0.03 3.93 32.33
N LYS A 333 0.32 3.10 33.35
CA LYS A 333 1.69 2.71 33.70
C LYS A 333 2.38 1.94 32.57
N ASP A 334 1.67 1.01 31.95
CA ASP A 334 2.20 0.20 30.86
C ASP A 334 2.50 1.07 29.62
N LEU A 335 1.59 1.99 29.31
CA LEU A 335 1.80 2.96 28.23
C LEU A 335 3.04 3.84 28.47
N LEU A 336 3.19 4.40 29.68
CA LEU A 336 4.32 5.26 30.02
C LEU A 336 5.65 4.52 29.95
N GLU A 337 5.68 3.24 30.33
CA GLU A 337 6.86 2.39 30.20
C GLU A 337 7.23 2.19 28.72
N VAL A 338 6.26 1.89 27.85
CA VAL A 338 6.47 1.76 26.41
C VAL A 338 6.97 3.06 25.78
N ILE A 339 6.39 4.20 26.17
CA ILE A 339 6.81 5.52 25.72
C ILE A 339 8.27 5.79 26.14
N SER A 340 8.62 5.45 27.38
CA SER A 340 9.98 5.61 27.92
C SER A 340 10.97 4.73 27.17
N ILE A 341 10.66 3.44 26.97
CA ILE A 341 11.51 2.49 26.23
C ILE A 341 11.72 2.97 24.80
N SER A 342 10.67 3.48 24.16
CA SER A 342 10.72 3.99 22.79
C SER A 342 11.32 5.39 22.66
N ARG A 343 11.73 6.01 23.78
CA ARG A 343 12.32 7.36 23.84
C ARG A 343 11.47 8.41 23.10
N MET A 344 10.17 8.36 23.27
CA MET A 344 9.25 9.32 22.68
C MET A 344 9.17 10.56 23.54
N PHE A 345 9.03 11.72 22.89
CA PHE A 345 8.81 13.01 23.55
C PHE A 345 7.42 13.51 23.18
N PRO A 346 6.67 14.09 24.15
CA PRO A 346 5.38 14.69 23.85
C PRO A 346 5.57 15.93 22.96
N TYR A 347 4.58 16.20 22.11
CA TYR A 347 4.48 17.51 21.48
C TYR A 347 4.08 18.51 22.56
N GLU A 348 4.95 19.48 22.83
CA GLU A 348 4.66 20.52 23.80
C GLU A 348 3.53 21.40 23.26
N GLU A 349 2.40 21.42 23.94
CA GLU A 349 1.42 22.50 23.77
C GLU A 349 1.98 23.72 24.50
N LEU A 350 1.91 24.89 23.83
CA LEU A 350 2.16 26.18 24.49
C LEU A 350 1.24 26.29 25.71
N ASP A 351 1.86 26.44 26.87
CA ASP A 351 1.11 26.76 28.08
C ASP A 351 0.44 28.15 27.85
N LYS A 352 -0.89 28.14 27.75
CA LYS A 352 -1.66 29.36 27.45
C LYS A 352 -1.60 30.38 28.57
N ASP A 353 -1.08 30.00 29.73
CA ASP A 353 -1.01 30.81 30.94
C ASP A 353 0.37 31.44 31.20
N VAL A 354 1.29 31.38 30.22
CA VAL A 354 2.62 32.00 30.36
C VAL A 354 2.50 33.51 30.49
N LYS A 355 2.91 34.03 31.62
CA LYS A 355 2.98 35.47 31.86
C LYS A 355 4.19 36.04 31.12
N PRO A 356 4.04 37.18 30.45
CA PRO A 356 5.18 37.84 29.81
C PRO A 356 6.23 38.24 30.85
N GLU A 357 7.45 37.74 30.70
CA GLU A 357 8.60 38.04 31.50
C GLU A 357 9.71 38.68 30.66
N VAL A 358 10.47 39.63 31.29
CA VAL A 358 11.59 40.29 30.63
C VAL A 358 12.75 39.31 30.50
N GLY A 359 13.25 39.12 29.27
CA GLY A 359 14.28 38.14 28.96
C GLY A 359 13.76 36.82 28.43
N HIS A 360 12.47 36.66 28.27
CA HIS A 360 11.80 35.50 27.78
C HIS A 360 11.11 35.75 26.43
N ILE A 361 11.41 34.94 25.40
CA ILE A 361 10.76 35.05 24.09
C ILE A 361 10.51 33.65 23.51
N TYR A 362 9.37 33.46 22.88
CA TYR A 362 9.06 32.26 22.13
C TYR A 362 9.35 32.47 20.64
N GLY A 363 10.28 31.69 20.12
CA GLY A 363 10.48 31.53 18.67
C GLY A 363 9.49 30.52 18.11
N LEU A 364 8.98 30.78 16.91
CA LEU A 364 8.16 29.82 16.17
C LEU A 364 9.05 29.07 15.20
N GLY A 365 9.08 27.74 15.32
CA GLY A 365 9.72 26.82 14.38
C GLY A 365 8.69 26.00 13.62
N VAL A 366 9.02 25.59 12.40
CA VAL A 366 8.22 24.64 11.62
C VAL A 366 9.11 23.49 11.24
N SER A 367 8.70 22.28 11.56
CA SER A 367 9.34 21.03 11.12
C SER A 367 8.32 20.16 10.40
N GLY A 368 8.40 20.12 9.07
CA GLY A 368 7.38 19.47 8.24
C GLY A 368 6.01 20.12 8.42
N TYR A 369 5.02 19.35 8.87
CA TYR A 369 3.64 19.81 9.11
C TYR A 369 3.39 20.26 10.56
N ILE A 370 4.42 20.31 11.40
CA ILE A 370 4.30 20.60 12.83
C ILE A 370 4.91 21.97 13.09
N GLY A 371 4.10 22.86 13.69
CA GLY A 371 4.62 24.06 14.35
C GLY A 371 5.18 23.70 15.72
N SER A 372 6.36 24.19 16.04
CA SER A 372 6.96 24.07 17.37
C SER A 372 7.30 25.43 17.91
N THR A 373 7.27 25.58 19.22
CA THR A 373 7.77 26.76 19.91
C THR A 373 9.14 26.44 20.52
N ILE A 374 10.04 27.39 20.38
CA ILE A 374 11.35 27.35 20.98
C ILE A 374 11.39 28.45 22.04
N GLU A 375 11.55 28.04 23.28
CA GLU A 375 11.71 28.97 24.37
C GLU A 375 13.18 29.50 24.42
N ILE A 376 13.32 30.80 24.40
CA ILE A 376 14.60 31.46 24.39
C ILE A 376 14.65 32.35 25.63
N GLU A 377 15.53 32.03 26.56
CA GLU A 377 15.81 32.81 27.75
C GLU A 377 17.12 33.59 27.57
N THR A 378 17.10 34.86 27.98
CA THR A 378 18.32 35.68 28.02
C THR A 378 18.56 36.16 29.45
N SER A 379 19.73 35.86 29.98
CA SER A 379 20.19 36.31 31.29
C SER A 379 21.16 37.50 31.20
#